data_96f1650bf7bebb57a7081b4727b34a9a
#
_entry.id   96f1650bf7bebb57a7081b4727b34a9a
#
_cell.length_a   1.000
_cell.length_b   1.000
_cell.length_c   1.000
_cell.angle_alpha   90.00
_cell.angle_beta   90.00
_cell.angle_gamma   90.00
#
_symmetry.space_group_name_H-M   'P 1'
#
loop_
_entity.id
_entity.type
_entity.pdbx_description
1 polymer ?
#
loop_
_entity_poly.entity_id
_entity_poly.type
_entity_poly.pdbx_seq_one_letter_code
_entity_poly.pdbx_strand_id
1 'polypeptide(L)'
;TMDIYIKQYKPEATNKEITRIGRFVVLVGALLSIFLAIGITYIQGLSFFNIFQSVLGFIAPPMSVAFLFAVLWKKTSPKAINSVLTLGTMFSIGTGILYYNNLIFNGLHFLYISFIIFIILSIYVFGYSVLDKKTIRTGIAYTPIRIDTSVKIAWLILVLLMVGLYLFFN
;
A
#
# COMPACT_ATOMS: atom_id res chain seq x y z
N THR A 1 -8.84 -12.35 9.99
CA THR A 1 -9.23 -13.75 10.31
C THR A 1 -10.51 -14.12 9.59
N MET A 2 -11.57 -13.32 9.70
CA MET A 2 -12.88 -13.60 9.11
C MET A 2 -12.81 -13.78 7.59
N ASP A 3 -12.17 -12.84 6.88
CA ASP A 3 -12.18 -12.86 5.41
C ASP A 3 -11.32 -13.98 4.79
N ILE A 4 -10.25 -14.39 5.45
CA ILE A 4 -9.37 -15.44 4.92
C ILE A 4 -9.83 -16.81 5.42
N TYR A 5 -10.00 -16.95 6.73
CA TYR A 5 -10.28 -18.27 7.32
C TYR A 5 -11.66 -18.80 6.91
N ILE A 6 -12.71 -17.99 7.02
CA ILE A 6 -14.07 -18.41 6.70
C ILE A 6 -14.24 -18.58 5.19
N LYS A 7 -13.75 -17.63 4.38
CA LYS A 7 -13.97 -17.68 2.91
C LYS A 7 -13.13 -18.75 2.20
N GLN A 8 -11.92 -19.06 2.69
CA GLN A 8 -10.99 -19.93 1.97
C GLN A 8 -10.84 -21.34 2.61
N TYR A 9 -10.95 -21.46 3.93
CA TYR A 9 -10.64 -22.70 4.60
C TYR A 9 -11.86 -23.41 5.22
N LYS A 10 -12.77 -22.67 5.87
CA LYS A 10 -13.89 -23.29 6.57
C LYS A 10 -15.12 -22.38 6.62
N PRO A 11 -16.01 -22.43 5.60
CA PRO A 11 -17.21 -21.60 5.53
C PRO A 11 -18.18 -21.78 6.72
N GLU A 12 -18.20 -22.98 7.34
CA GLU A 12 -19.08 -23.34 8.46
C GLU A 12 -18.37 -23.27 9.83
N ALA A 13 -17.36 -22.42 9.99
CA ALA A 13 -16.64 -22.33 11.26
C ALA A 13 -17.52 -21.78 12.38
N THR A 14 -17.47 -22.46 13.53
CA THR A 14 -18.21 -22.04 14.73
C THR A 14 -17.59 -20.78 15.34
N ASN A 15 -18.42 -19.89 15.95
CA ASN A 15 -17.96 -18.67 16.60
C ASN A 15 -16.83 -18.90 17.62
N LYS A 16 -16.82 -20.06 18.32
CA LYS A 16 -15.75 -20.44 19.25
C LYS A 16 -14.41 -20.70 18.52
N GLU A 17 -14.45 -21.35 17.36
CA GLU A 17 -13.25 -21.60 16.54
C GLU A 17 -12.67 -20.28 15.99
N ILE A 18 -13.53 -19.41 15.48
CA ILE A 18 -13.15 -18.10 14.96
C ILE A 18 -12.46 -17.27 16.07
N THR A 19 -13.04 -17.25 17.26
CA THR A 19 -12.47 -16.53 18.41
C THR A 19 -11.13 -17.12 18.84
N ARG A 20 -10.98 -18.45 18.84
CA ARG A 20 -9.71 -19.12 19.19
C ARG A 20 -8.61 -18.77 18.18
N ILE A 21 -8.93 -18.85 16.88
CA ILE A 21 -7.98 -18.49 15.82
C ILE A 21 -7.63 -17.00 15.86
N GLY A 22 -8.62 -16.14 16.10
CA GLY A 22 -8.39 -14.71 16.27
C GLY A 22 -7.40 -14.43 17.42
N ARG A 23 -7.58 -15.06 18.57
CA ARG A 23 -6.65 -14.94 19.71
C ARG A 23 -5.26 -15.45 19.38
N PHE A 24 -5.17 -16.58 18.68
CA PHE A 24 -3.88 -17.13 18.25
C PHE A 24 -3.14 -16.17 17.30
N VAL A 25 -3.83 -15.61 16.31
CA VAL A 25 -3.26 -14.63 15.37
C VAL A 25 -2.77 -13.37 16.10
N VAL A 26 -3.56 -12.87 17.07
CA VAL A 26 -3.16 -11.71 17.89
C VAL A 26 -1.93 -12.03 18.72
N LEU A 27 -1.87 -13.22 19.35
CA LEU A 27 -0.73 -13.64 20.15
C LEU A 27 0.54 -13.77 19.30
N VAL A 28 0.45 -14.41 18.13
CA VAL A 28 1.58 -14.50 17.18
C VAL A 28 2.01 -13.12 16.71
N GLY A 29 1.06 -12.23 16.38
CA GLY A 29 1.35 -10.85 16.00
C GLY A 29 2.06 -10.07 17.12
N ALA A 30 1.61 -10.24 18.37
CA ALA A 30 2.25 -9.60 19.53
C ALA A 30 3.69 -10.09 19.74
N LEU A 31 3.92 -11.41 19.64
CA LEU A 31 5.26 -11.98 19.75
C LEU A 31 6.17 -11.47 18.64
N LEU A 32 5.71 -11.47 17.39
CA LEU A 32 6.47 -10.90 16.27
C LEU A 32 6.81 -9.43 16.48
N SER A 33 5.86 -8.64 17.00
CA SER A 33 6.09 -7.23 17.31
C SER A 33 7.17 -7.03 18.37
N ILE A 34 7.21 -7.87 19.41
CA ILE A 34 8.25 -7.84 20.43
C ILE A 34 9.62 -8.20 19.82
N PHE A 35 9.71 -9.25 19.00
CA PHE A 35 10.96 -9.61 18.33
C PHE A 35 11.45 -8.50 17.40
N LEU A 36 10.55 -7.88 16.64
CA LEU A 36 10.90 -6.75 15.80
C LEU A 36 11.37 -5.54 16.62
N ALA A 37 10.70 -5.22 17.72
CA ALA A 37 11.09 -4.13 18.59
C ALA A 37 12.50 -4.34 19.18
N ILE A 38 12.79 -5.54 19.66
CA ILE A 38 14.13 -5.92 20.13
C ILE A 38 15.14 -5.83 18.98
N GLY A 39 14.83 -6.37 17.81
CA GLY A 39 15.70 -6.33 16.63
C GLY A 39 16.10 -4.91 16.24
N ILE A 40 15.15 -3.97 16.27
CA ILE A 40 15.38 -2.58 15.92
C ILE A 40 16.34 -1.90 16.90
N THR A 41 16.34 -2.26 18.19
CA THR A 41 17.27 -1.66 19.17
C THR A 41 18.74 -1.96 18.91
N TYR A 42 19.06 -3.02 18.18
CA TYR A 42 20.42 -3.36 17.77
C TYR A 42 20.90 -2.59 16.54
N ILE A 43 20.02 -1.87 15.83
CA ILE A 43 20.40 -1.05 14.65
C ILE A 43 20.89 0.31 15.17
N GLN A 44 22.19 0.44 15.29
CA GLN A 44 22.82 1.70 15.74
C GLN A 44 22.74 2.77 14.63
N GLY A 45 22.49 4.02 15.03
CA GLY A 45 22.59 5.19 14.16
C GLY A 45 21.32 5.65 13.45
N LEU A 46 20.21 4.88 13.51
CA LEU A 46 18.93 5.31 12.96
C LEU A 46 17.92 5.55 14.09
N SER A 47 17.17 6.65 14.02
CA SER A 47 16.05 6.84 14.94
C SER A 47 14.94 5.84 14.62
N PHE A 48 14.23 5.37 15.63
CA PHE A 48 13.06 4.49 15.48
C PHE A 48 12.05 5.07 14.48
N PHE A 49 11.86 6.39 14.51
CA PHE A 49 10.98 7.10 13.60
C PHE A 49 11.41 6.94 12.13
N ASN A 50 12.72 7.08 11.84
CA ASN A 50 13.24 6.93 10.48
C ASN A 50 13.07 5.51 9.95
N ILE A 51 13.28 4.49 10.80
CA ILE A 51 13.07 3.09 10.41
C ILE A 51 11.59 2.85 10.10
N PHE A 52 10.70 3.29 10.98
CA PHE A 52 9.26 3.14 10.80
C PHE A 52 8.75 3.84 9.54
N GLN A 53 9.18 5.07 9.32
CA GLN A 53 8.81 5.87 8.16
C GLN A 53 9.33 5.23 6.86
N SER A 54 10.54 4.68 6.88
CA SER A 54 11.11 4.00 5.72
C SER A 54 10.36 2.71 5.37
N VAL A 55 10.03 1.89 6.38
CA VAL A 55 9.24 0.67 6.18
C VAL A 55 7.88 1.01 5.56
N LEU A 56 7.20 2.05 6.07
CA LEU A 56 5.96 2.54 5.47
C LEU A 56 6.20 3.05 4.04
N GLY A 57 7.30 3.76 3.80
CA GLY A 57 7.68 4.27 2.49
C GLY A 57 7.84 3.18 1.43
N PHE A 58 8.29 1.99 1.79
CA PHE A 58 8.41 0.86 0.87
C PHE A 58 7.12 0.03 0.74
N ILE A 59 6.26 0.01 1.75
CA ILE A 59 4.98 -0.72 1.70
C ILE A 59 3.87 0.10 1.03
N ALA A 60 3.88 1.42 1.16
CA ALA A 60 2.83 2.30 0.66
C ALA A 60 2.69 2.33 -0.88
N PRO A 61 3.76 2.35 -1.70
CA PRO A 61 3.65 2.47 -3.15
C PRO A 61 2.76 1.41 -3.81
N PRO A 62 2.96 0.09 -3.60
CA PRO A 62 2.12 -0.92 -4.24
C PRO A 62 0.66 -0.84 -3.79
N MET A 63 0.40 -0.52 -2.51
CA MET A 63 -0.97 -0.33 -2.02
C MET A 63 -1.63 0.89 -2.64
N SER A 64 -0.91 2.02 -2.72
CA SER A 64 -1.41 3.26 -3.31
C SER A 64 -1.72 3.10 -4.79
N VAL A 65 -0.83 2.47 -5.56
CA VAL A 65 -1.05 2.16 -6.97
C VAL A 65 -2.27 1.27 -7.15
N ALA A 66 -2.36 0.18 -6.39
CA ALA A 66 -3.49 -0.74 -6.46
C ALA A 66 -4.82 -0.01 -6.18
N PHE A 67 -4.87 0.82 -5.14
CA PHE A 67 -6.05 1.58 -4.77
C PHE A 67 -6.41 2.63 -5.83
N LEU A 68 -5.46 3.45 -6.27
CA LEU A 68 -5.69 4.51 -7.26
C LEU A 68 -6.23 3.93 -8.57
N PHE A 69 -5.58 2.91 -9.11
CA PHE A 69 -6.00 2.32 -10.36
C PHE A 69 -7.32 1.55 -10.22
N ALA A 70 -7.54 0.86 -9.10
CA ALA A 70 -8.80 0.14 -8.88
C ALA A 70 -10.01 1.08 -8.75
N VAL A 71 -9.81 2.28 -8.18
CA VAL A 71 -10.90 3.24 -7.94
C VAL A 71 -11.05 4.21 -9.09
N LEU A 72 -9.96 4.79 -9.59
CA LEU A 72 -10.02 5.90 -10.54
C LEU A 72 -10.08 5.44 -12.00
N TRP A 73 -9.54 4.28 -12.32
CA TRP A 73 -9.46 3.83 -13.71
C TRP A 73 -10.36 2.61 -14.00
N LYS A 74 -11.46 2.85 -14.70
CA LYS A 74 -12.48 1.83 -15.02
C LYS A 74 -11.96 0.62 -15.83
N LYS A 75 -10.90 0.82 -16.61
CA LYS A 75 -10.33 -0.22 -17.48
C LYS A 75 -9.24 -1.05 -16.78
N THR A 76 -9.06 -0.87 -15.49
CA THR A 76 -8.04 -1.62 -14.73
C THR A 76 -8.39 -3.10 -14.66
N SER A 77 -7.44 -3.94 -15.05
CA SER A 77 -7.58 -5.39 -14.93
C SER A 77 -7.46 -5.83 -13.46
N PRO A 78 -8.39 -6.67 -12.94
CA PRO A 78 -8.26 -7.26 -11.61
C PRO A 78 -6.97 -8.07 -11.43
N LYS A 79 -6.48 -8.69 -12.50
CA LYS A 79 -5.22 -9.44 -12.48
C LYS A 79 -4.02 -8.51 -12.29
N ALA A 80 -4.03 -7.31 -12.93
CA ALA A 80 -2.98 -6.31 -12.75
C ALA A 80 -2.91 -5.85 -11.30
N ILE A 81 -4.06 -5.57 -10.67
CA ILE A 81 -4.12 -5.17 -9.27
C ILE A 81 -3.61 -6.27 -8.34
N ASN A 82 -4.04 -7.51 -8.56
CA ASN A 82 -3.56 -8.64 -7.74
C ASN A 82 -2.04 -8.86 -7.90
N SER A 83 -1.54 -8.72 -9.12
CA SER A 83 -0.11 -8.80 -9.41
C SER A 83 0.69 -7.68 -8.72
N VAL A 84 0.20 -6.45 -8.71
CA VAL A 84 0.88 -5.34 -8.01
C VAL A 84 0.86 -5.54 -6.49
N LEU A 85 -0.24 -6.05 -5.93
CA LEU A 85 -0.29 -6.32 -4.50
C LEU A 85 0.64 -7.47 -4.08
N THR A 86 0.94 -8.42 -4.95
CA THR A 86 1.84 -9.53 -4.65
C THR A 86 3.26 -9.24 -5.13
N LEU A 87 3.49 -9.21 -6.44
CA LEU A 87 4.81 -9.00 -7.03
C LEU A 87 5.33 -7.58 -6.80
N GLY A 88 4.46 -6.56 -6.87
CA GLY A 88 4.82 -5.18 -6.59
C GLY A 88 5.28 -4.96 -5.15
N THR A 89 4.63 -5.62 -4.19
CA THR A 89 5.05 -5.58 -2.78
C THR A 89 6.38 -6.29 -2.58
N MET A 90 6.59 -7.46 -3.20
CA MET A 90 7.87 -8.16 -3.17
C MET A 90 9.00 -7.33 -3.77
N PHE A 91 8.75 -6.70 -4.93
CA PHE A 91 9.69 -5.80 -5.58
C PHE A 91 10.05 -4.60 -4.68
N SER A 92 9.05 -3.98 -4.06
CA SER A 92 9.23 -2.84 -3.18
C SER A 92 10.04 -3.19 -1.92
N ILE A 93 9.72 -4.30 -1.27
CA ILE A 93 10.48 -4.81 -0.11
C ILE A 93 11.91 -5.17 -0.53
N GLY A 94 12.08 -5.86 -1.66
CA GLY A 94 13.40 -6.19 -2.19
C GLY A 94 14.26 -4.94 -2.45
N THR A 95 13.67 -3.90 -3.05
CA THR A 95 14.33 -2.60 -3.23
C THR A 95 14.71 -1.97 -1.90
N GLY A 96 13.84 -2.04 -0.88
CA GLY A 96 14.12 -1.56 0.46
C GLY A 96 15.31 -2.27 1.11
N ILE A 97 15.39 -3.59 0.98
CA ILE A 97 16.53 -4.38 1.49
C ILE A 97 17.83 -3.99 0.80
N LEU A 98 17.83 -3.86 -0.53
CA LEU A 98 18.99 -3.45 -1.30
C LEU A 98 19.46 -2.02 -0.95
N TYR A 99 18.51 -1.12 -0.72
CA TYR A 99 18.78 0.24 -0.29
C TYR A 99 19.48 0.28 1.08
N TYR A 100 18.97 -0.45 2.06
CA TYR A 100 19.59 -0.49 3.40
C TYR A 100 20.98 -1.15 3.42
N ASN A 101 21.24 -2.05 2.48
CA ASN A 101 22.58 -2.62 2.31
C ASN A 101 23.52 -1.73 1.48
N ASN A 102 23.12 -0.50 1.16
CA ASN A 102 23.89 0.45 0.33
C ASN A 102 24.30 -0.11 -1.05
N LEU A 103 23.54 -1.07 -1.58
CA LEU A 103 23.81 -1.66 -2.89
C LEU A 103 23.27 -0.82 -4.05
N ILE A 104 22.19 -0.06 -3.79
CA ILE A 104 21.54 0.78 -4.78
C ILE A 104 21.17 2.14 -4.18
N PHE A 105 21.13 3.16 -5.04
CA PHE A 105 20.64 4.51 -4.70
C PHE A 105 21.37 5.19 -3.54
N ASN A 106 22.69 4.99 -3.43
CA ASN A 106 23.51 5.62 -2.41
C ASN A 106 23.38 7.16 -2.48
N GLY A 107 23.02 7.76 -1.35
CA GLY A 107 22.85 9.23 -1.24
C GLY A 107 21.46 9.76 -1.56
N LEU A 108 20.51 8.93 -2.04
CA LEU A 108 19.12 9.34 -2.21
C LEU A 108 18.31 9.06 -0.94
N HIS A 109 17.45 10.01 -0.57
CA HIS A 109 16.54 9.79 0.55
C HIS A 109 15.46 8.77 0.16
N PHE A 110 15.07 7.89 1.08
CA PHE A 110 14.12 6.79 0.83
C PHE A 110 12.77 7.25 0.23
N LEU A 111 12.34 8.49 0.48
CA LEU A 111 11.12 9.05 -0.10
C LEU A 111 11.19 9.17 -1.63
N TYR A 112 12.34 9.53 -2.19
CA TYR A 112 12.51 9.58 -3.65
C TYR A 112 12.42 8.18 -4.26
N ILE A 113 12.99 7.19 -3.58
CA ILE A 113 12.94 5.79 -4.02
C ILE A 113 11.51 5.27 -3.98
N SER A 114 10.78 5.57 -2.90
CA SER A 114 9.37 5.27 -2.76
C SER A 114 8.54 5.84 -3.92
N PHE A 115 8.80 7.08 -4.30
CA PHE A 115 8.14 7.75 -5.43
C PHE A 115 8.49 7.09 -6.77
N ILE A 116 9.76 6.73 -6.99
CA ILE A 116 10.19 6.00 -8.19
C ILE A 116 9.49 4.64 -8.29
N ILE A 117 9.41 3.90 -7.20
CA ILE A 117 8.67 2.63 -7.15
C ILE A 117 7.20 2.83 -7.51
N PHE A 118 6.57 3.87 -6.96
CA PHE A 118 5.19 4.21 -7.28
C PHE A 118 5.00 4.47 -8.79
N ILE A 119 5.90 5.21 -9.43
CA ILE A 119 5.84 5.47 -10.88
C ILE A 119 6.01 4.16 -11.66
N ILE A 120 7.01 3.34 -11.33
CA ILE A 120 7.28 2.06 -12.02
C ILE A 120 6.05 1.15 -11.93
N LEU A 121 5.50 0.98 -10.73
CA LEU A 121 4.31 0.15 -10.52
C LEU A 121 3.06 0.72 -11.22
N SER A 122 2.94 2.03 -11.30
CA SER A 122 1.85 2.69 -12.04
C SER A 122 1.93 2.40 -13.54
N ILE A 123 3.12 2.52 -14.12
CA ILE A 123 3.37 2.17 -15.52
C ILE A 123 3.09 0.69 -15.77
N TYR A 124 3.51 -0.17 -14.86
CA TYR A 124 3.25 -1.62 -14.92
C TYR A 124 1.75 -1.93 -14.94
N VAL A 125 0.96 -1.38 -14.00
CA VAL A 125 -0.50 -1.60 -13.96
C VAL A 125 -1.17 -1.04 -15.19
N PHE A 126 -0.75 0.13 -15.66
CA PHE A 126 -1.27 0.73 -16.88
C PHE A 126 -1.03 -0.16 -18.08
N GLY A 127 0.23 -0.56 -18.32
CA GLY A 127 0.61 -1.42 -19.44
C GLY A 127 -0.09 -2.77 -19.42
N TYR A 128 -0.10 -3.43 -18.25
CA TYR A 128 -0.77 -4.72 -18.09
C TYR A 128 -2.26 -4.62 -18.36
N SER A 129 -2.93 -3.60 -17.84
CA SER A 129 -4.38 -3.41 -18.02
C SER A 129 -4.76 -3.07 -19.46
N VAL A 130 -3.89 -2.37 -20.21
CA VAL A 130 -4.11 -2.09 -21.64
C VAL A 130 -3.96 -3.36 -22.47
N LEU A 131 -3.03 -4.23 -22.10
CA LEU A 131 -2.80 -5.50 -22.81
C LEU A 131 -3.86 -6.56 -22.50
N ASP A 132 -4.41 -6.57 -21.29
CA ASP A 132 -5.42 -7.53 -20.83
C ASP A 132 -6.84 -7.09 -21.25
N LYS A 133 -7.13 -7.13 -22.55
CA LYS A 133 -8.42 -6.73 -23.13
C LYS A 133 -9.60 -7.62 -22.70
N LYS A 134 -9.36 -8.80 -22.12
CA LYS A 134 -10.39 -9.81 -21.80
C LYS A 134 -11.10 -9.61 -20.48
N THR A 135 -10.58 -8.78 -19.58
CA THR A 135 -11.11 -8.69 -18.22
C THR A 135 -11.63 -7.28 -17.91
N ILE A 136 -12.43 -6.72 -18.79
CA ILE A 136 -13.18 -5.50 -18.47
C ILE A 136 -14.17 -5.86 -17.36
N ARG A 137 -14.09 -5.15 -16.23
CA ARG A 137 -15.02 -5.29 -15.09
C ARG A 137 -16.46 -5.01 -15.57
N THR A 138 -17.19 -6.05 -15.90
CA THR A 138 -18.63 -6.01 -16.26
C THR A 138 -19.54 -6.01 -15.02
N GLY A 139 -19.09 -5.63 -13.84
CA GLY A 139 -19.85 -5.88 -12.62
C GLY A 139 -20.15 -4.70 -11.70
N ILE A 140 -19.58 -3.54 -11.89
CA ILE A 140 -19.92 -2.36 -11.07
C ILE A 140 -20.51 -1.30 -11.99
N ALA A 141 -21.83 -1.16 -11.96
CA ALA A 141 -22.51 0.00 -12.54
C ALA A 141 -21.93 1.24 -11.85
N TYR A 142 -21.03 1.91 -12.53
CA TYR A 142 -20.48 3.18 -12.07
C TYR A 142 -21.61 4.22 -12.21
N THR A 143 -22.35 4.44 -11.15
CA THR A 143 -23.15 5.65 -11.06
C THR A 143 -22.19 6.81 -11.02
N PRO A 144 -22.22 7.74 -11.99
CA PRO A 144 -21.36 8.92 -11.95
C PRO A 144 -21.70 9.67 -10.67
N ILE A 145 -20.76 9.67 -9.71
CA ILE A 145 -20.92 10.47 -8.50
C ILE A 145 -20.92 11.92 -8.99
N ARG A 146 -22.07 12.57 -8.96
CA ARG A 146 -22.16 14.01 -9.12
C ARG A 146 -21.45 14.62 -7.94
N ILE A 147 -20.20 15.01 -8.13
CA ILE A 147 -19.44 15.74 -7.13
C ILE A 147 -20.11 17.10 -6.99
N ASP A 148 -20.73 17.32 -5.85
CA ASP A 148 -21.37 18.58 -5.53
C ASP A 148 -20.35 19.73 -5.59
N THR A 149 -20.82 20.92 -5.99
CA THR A 149 -19.97 22.11 -6.10
C THR A 149 -19.27 22.44 -4.78
N SER A 150 -19.95 22.18 -3.64
CA SER A 150 -19.40 22.35 -2.30
C SER A 150 -18.14 21.49 -2.07
N VAL A 151 -18.13 20.25 -2.56
CA VAL A 151 -16.99 19.34 -2.44
C VAL A 151 -15.81 19.83 -3.30
N LYS A 152 -16.07 20.34 -4.50
CA LYS A 152 -15.02 20.91 -5.36
C LYS A 152 -14.36 22.12 -4.73
N ILE A 153 -15.16 22.99 -4.12
CA ILE A 153 -14.67 24.17 -3.40
C ILE A 153 -13.83 23.75 -2.20
N ALA A 154 -14.30 22.79 -1.40
CA ALA A 154 -13.56 22.25 -0.27
C ALA A 154 -12.20 21.67 -0.67
N TRP A 155 -12.13 20.92 -1.78
CA TRP A 155 -10.87 20.43 -2.35
C TRP A 155 -9.94 21.55 -2.78
N LEU A 156 -10.46 22.58 -3.42
CA LEU A 156 -9.66 23.71 -3.86
C LEU A 156 -9.09 24.49 -2.67
N ILE A 157 -9.89 24.72 -1.62
CA ILE A 157 -9.43 25.34 -0.38
C ILE A 157 -8.33 24.51 0.26
N LEU A 158 -8.48 23.18 0.33
CA LEU A 158 -7.49 22.27 0.92
C LEU A 158 -6.16 22.33 0.15
N VAL A 159 -6.20 22.31 -1.18
CA VAL A 159 -5.00 22.46 -2.03
C VAL A 159 -4.32 23.79 -1.81
N LEU A 160 -5.09 24.90 -1.79
CA LEU A 160 -4.54 26.25 -1.55
C LEU A 160 -3.91 26.34 -0.16
N LEU A 161 -4.54 25.75 0.85
CA LEU A 161 -4.00 25.71 2.20
C LEU A 161 -2.70 24.91 2.26
N MET A 162 -2.62 23.75 1.62
CA MET A 162 -1.38 22.96 1.52
C MET A 162 -0.25 23.73 0.84
N VAL A 163 -0.53 24.39 -0.30
CA VAL A 163 0.45 25.22 -1.02
C VAL A 163 0.87 26.41 -0.15
N GLY A 164 -0.07 27.08 0.53
CA GLY A 164 0.22 28.19 1.44
C GLY A 164 1.11 27.76 2.61
N LEU A 165 0.83 26.61 3.24
CA LEU A 165 1.70 26.07 4.30
C LEU A 165 3.09 25.73 3.77
N TYR A 166 3.17 25.11 2.59
CA TYR A 166 4.46 24.80 1.98
C TYR A 166 5.29 26.06 1.74
N LEU A 167 4.69 27.12 1.16
CA LEU A 167 5.38 28.40 0.89
C LEU A 167 5.76 29.14 2.17
N PHE A 168 4.97 28.97 3.25
CA PHE A 168 5.24 29.64 4.53
C PHE A 168 6.38 28.98 5.31
N PHE A 169 6.52 27.65 5.22
CA PHE A 169 7.53 26.89 5.97
C PHE A 169 8.78 26.53 5.16
N ASN A 170 8.84 26.84 3.88
CA ASN A 170 10.01 26.62 3.03
C ASN A 170 10.76 27.94 2.82
#